data_9d2fca68e8675736a8ce3c0eda9c90c4
#
_entry.id   9d2fca68e8675736a8ce3c0eda9c90c4
#
_cell.length_a   1.000
_cell.length_b   1.000
_cell.length_c   1.000
_cell.angle_alpha   90.00
_cell.angle_beta   90.00
_cell.angle_gamma   90.00
#
_symmetry.space_group_name_H-M   'P 1'
#
loop_
_entity.id
_entity.type
_entity.pdbx_description
1 polymer ?
#
loop_
_entity_poly.entity_id
_entity_poly.type
_entity_poly.pdbx_seq_one_letter_code
_entity_poly.pdbx_strand_id
1 'polypeptide(L)'
;MFEIKVSKEIKDACPVFAGAAVYAAVKNTAYSEGLWREINAFTEQLTSTTQMEDIKHQPVIFATREAYKRCGKDPGRYRPSAEALRRRLMRGIPLYQIDTLVDLINLVSLRTGHSIGGFDADKIQGTHLELGIGKAGEPFEGIGRGVLNIEGLPVSVSYTHLRAHE
;
A
#
# COMPACT_ATOMS: atom_id res chain seq x y z
N MET A 1 -1.77 -19.82 -9.78
CA MET A 1 -0.81 -18.78 -9.33
C MET A 1 -0.84 -17.68 -10.38
N PHE A 2 -0.99 -16.42 -9.97
CA PHE A 2 -1.02 -15.29 -10.91
C PHE A 2 0.40 -14.88 -11.29
N GLU A 3 0.61 -14.53 -12.55
CA GLU A 3 1.84 -13.91 -13.01
C GLU A 3 1.82 -12.42 -12.64
N ILE A 4 2.89 -11.91 -12.04
CA ILE A 4 3.04 -10.49 -11.77
C ILE A 4 3.92 -9.87 -12.84
N LYS A 5 3.38 -8.89 -13.55
CA LYS A 5 4.10 -8.14 -14.57
C LYS A 5 4.38 -6.74 -14.07
N VAL A 6 5.50 -6.18 -14.49
CA VAL A 6 5.84 -4.77 -14.28
C VAL A 6 5.87 -4.11 -15.64
N SER A 7 5.10 -3.05 -15.81
CA SER A 7 4.99 -2.33 -17.07
C SER A 7 6.32 -1.72 -17.49
N LYS A 8 6.42 -1.42 -18.79
CA LYS A 8 7.62 -0.76 -19.34
C LYS A 8 7.82 0.62 -18.72
N GLU A 9 6.75 1.37 -18.51
CA GLU A 9 6.80 2.71 -17.90
C GLU A 9 7.39 2.67 -16.48
N ILE A 10 7.01 1.70 -15.66
CA ILE A 10 7.59 1.52 -14.31
C ILE A 10 9.07 1.13 -14.41
N LYS A 11 9.44 0.21 -15.32
CA LYS A 11 10.83 -0.20 -15.50
C LYS A 11 11.72 0.95 -15.99
N ASP A 12 11.20 1.80 -16.88
CA ASP A 12 11.92 2.96 -17.38
C ASP A 12 12.07 4.04 -16.29
N ALA A 13 11.02 4.32 -15.52
CA ALA A 13 11.06 5.29 -14.43
C ALA A 13 11.89 4.81 -13.23
N CYS A 14 11.81 3.52 -12.92
CA CYS A 14 12.43 2.89 -11.75
C CYS A 14 13.18 1.61 -12.13
N PRO A 15 14.35 1.70 -12.80
CA PRO A 15 15.09 0.53 -13.30
C PRO A 15 15.49 -0.49 -12.23
N VAL A 16 15.63 -0.02 -10.98
CA VAL A 16 15.99 -0.85 -9.82
C VAL A 16 14.77 -1.29 -9.01
N PHE A 17 13.56 -1.13 -9.54
CA PHE A 17 12.35 -1.56 -8.84
C PHE A 17 12.40 -3.06 -8.55
N ALA A 18 12.14 -3.41 -7.30
CA ALA A 18 11.92 -4.78 -6.84
C ALA A 18 10.60 -4.84 -6.07
N GLY A 19 9.76 -5.78 -6.45
CA GLY A 19 8.50 -6.06 -5.77
C GLY A 19 8.40 -7.53 -5.39
N ALA A 20 7.58 -7.83 -4.40
CA ALA A 20 7.26 -9.18 -3.99
C ALA A 20 5.75 -9.36 -3.95
N ALA A 21 5.28 -10.55 -4.33
CA ALA A 21 3.90 -10.94 -4.16
C ALA A 21 3.82 -12.22 -3.33
N VAL A 22 2.90 -12.24 -2.38
CA VAL A 22 2.61 -13.41 -1.55
C VAL A 22 1.22 -13.91 -1.92
N TYR A 23 1.12 -15.17 -2.29
CA TYR A 23 -0.16 -15.84 -2.52
C TYR A 23 -0.38 -16.84 -1.40
N ALA A 24 -1.51 -16.72 -0.70
CA ALA A 24 -1.85 -17.60 0.40
C ALA A 24 -3.35 -17.90 0.43
N ALA A 25 -3.71 -19.14 0.79
CA ALA A 25 -5.05 -19.47 1.20
C ALA A 25 -5.22 -19.08 2.68
N VAL A 26 -6.15 -18.19 2.96
CA VAL A 26 -6.35 -17.66 4.30
C VAL A 26 -7.81 -17.80 4.74
N LYS A 27 -8.02 -17.96 6.04
CA LYS A 27 -9.33 -17.82 6.65
C LYS A 27 -9.35 -16.48 7.39
N ASN A 28 -10.02 -15.50 6.81
CA ASN A 28 -10.14 -14.18 7.41
C ASN A 28 -11.15 -14.18 8.57
N THR A 29 -10.95 -13.33 9.52
CA THR A 29 -11.85 -13.10 10.66
C THR A 29 -12.08 -11.60 10.83
N ALA A 30 -13.20 -11.24 11.45
CA ALA A 30 -13.55 -9.84 11.66
C ALA A 30 -12.58 -9.12 12.62
N TYR A 31 -11.97 -9.86 13.55
CA TYR A 31 -11.11 -9.29 14.60
C TYR A 31 -10.15 -10.32 15.16
N SER A 32 -8.95 -9.86 15.56
CA SER A 32 -7.98 -10.64 16.33
C SER A 32 -7.40 -9.79 17.46
N GLU A 33 -7.75 -10.17 18.70
CA GLU A 33 -7.25 -9.48 19.89
C GLU A 33 -5.71 -9.52 19.98
N GLY A 34 -5.12 -10.67 19.65
CA GLY A 34 -3.66 -10.84 19.66
C GLY A 34 -2.97 -9.89 18.69
N LEU A 35 -3.50 -9.77 17.47
CA LEU A 35 -2.98 -8.85 16.46
C LEU A 35 -3.11 -7.38 16.91
N TRP A 36 -4.24 -7.01 17.49
CA TRP A 36 -4.44 -5.64 17.96
C TRP A 36 -3.58 -5.27 19.16
N ARG A 37 -3.24 -6.23 20.04
CA ARG A 37 -2.21 -6.00 21.06
C ARG A 37 -0.85 -5.66 20.43
N GLU A 38 -0.45 -6.36 19.36
CA GLU A 38 0.79 -6.04 18.65
C GLU A 38 0.74 -4.69 17.94
N ILE A 39 -0.39 -4.34 17.31
CA ILE A 39 -0.58 -3.04 16.67
C ILE A 39 -0.46 -1.91 17.69
N ASN A 40 -1.10 -2.05 18.85
CA ASN A 40 -1.05 -1.04 19.90
C ASN A 40 0.37 -0.90 20.47
N ALA A 41 1.05 -2.00 20.76
CA ALA A 41 2.44 -1.98 21.25
C ALA A 41 3.40 -1.32 20.24
N PHE A 42 3.23 -1.63 18.94
CA PHE A 42 4.00 -0.98 17.89
C PHE A 42 3.68 0.53 17.79
N THR A 43 2.42 0.90 17.93
CA THR A 43 1.99 2.30 17.93
C THR A 43 2.64 3.09 19.04
N GLU A 44 2.63 2.56 20.26
CA GLU A 44 3.28 3.19 21.42
C GLU A 44 4.79 3.35 21.21
N GLN A 45 5.45 2.30 20.70
CA GLN A 45 6.87 2.37 20.35
C GLN A 45 7.13 3.44 19.28
N LEU A 46 6.37 3.44 18.18
CA LEU A 46 6.54 4.39 17.09
C LEU A 46 6.39 5.83 17.57
N THR A 47 5.34 6.11 18.31
CA THR A 47 5.03 7.49 18.79
C THR A 47 6.00 7.97 19.85
N SER A 48 6.62 7.09 20.61
CA SER A 48 7.62 7.46 21.62
C SER A 48 9.04 7.65 21.07
N THR A 49 9.37 7.03 19.91
CA THR A 49 10.75 7.00 19.38
C THR A 49 10.95 7.75 18.08
N THR A 50 9.88 8.20 17.41
CA THR A 50 9.94 8.79 16.08
C THR A 50 9.37 10.22 16.10
N GLN A 51 9.98 11.13 15.33
CA GLN A 51 9.41 12.44 15.05
C GLN A 51 8.65 12.43 13.72
N MET A 52 7.64 13.28 13.57
CA MET A 52 6.80 13.37 12.36
C MET A 52 7.63 13.61 11.09
N GLU A 53 8.68 14.41 11.20
CA GLU A 53 9.58 14.77 10.11
C GLU A 53 10.45 13.63 9.63
N ASP A 54 10.78 12.68 10.51
CA ASP A 54 11.68 11.57 10.23
C ASP A 54 11.03 10.51 9.35
N ILE A 55 9.69 10.44 9.36
CA ILE A 55 8.95 9.40 8.63
C ILE A 55 9.31 9.40 7.15
N LYS A 56 9.36 10.56 6.50
CA LYS A 56 9.67 10.67 5.07
C LYS A 56 11.13 10.33 4.72
N HIS A 57 12.00 10.30 5.73
CA HIS A 57 13.44 10.01 5.58
C HIS A 57 13.76 8.54 5.84
N GLN A 58 12.80 7.73 6.30
CA GLN A 58 13.01 6.30 6.45
C GLN A 58 13.32 5.68 5.09
N PRO A 59 14.36 4.82 4.97
CA PRO A 59 14.90 4.40 3.67
C PRO A 59 13.86 3.85 2.71
N VAL A 60 12.97 2.98 3.18
CA VAL A 60 11.94 2.34 2.33
C VAL A 60 10.88 3.35 1.89
N ILE A 61 10.41 4.21 2.81
CA ILE A 61 9.45 5.26 2.50
C ILE A 61 10.08 6.28 1.55
N PHE A 62 11.32 6.68 1.80
CA PHE A 62 12.06 7.60 0.93
C PHE A 62 12.18 7.05 -0.48
N ALA A 63 12.58 5.76 -0.63
CA ALA A 63 12.68 5.11 -1.95
C ALA A 63 11.34 5.10 -2.70
N THR A 64 10.24 4.81 -1.99
CA THR A 64 8.89 4.85 -2.59
C THR A 64 8.49 6.28 -3.01
N ARG A 65 8.82 7.29 -2.21
CA ARG A 65 8.60 8.70 -2.56
C ARG A 65 9.38 9.12 -3.81
N GLU A 66 10.63 8.70 -3.93
CA GLU A 66 11.42 8.94 -5.15
C GLU A 66 10.85 8.24 -6.38
N ALA A 67 10.33 7.01 -6.22
CA ALA A 67 9.62 6.32 -7.30
C ALA A 67 8.38 7.10 -7.74
N TYR A 68 7.57 7.62 -6.81
CA TYR A 68 6.41 8.48 -7.13
C TYR A 68 6.81 9.70 -7.96
N LYS A 69 7.86 10.41 -7.55
CA LYS A 69 8.38 11.58 -8.30
C LYS A 69 8.78 11.20 -9.73
N ARG A 70 9.47 10.07 -9.90
CA ARG A 70 9.88 9.56 -11.21
C ARG A 70 8.69 9.18 -12.10
N CYS A 71 7.59 8.74 -11.49
CA CYS A 71 6.32 8.48 -12.17
C CYS A 71 5.48 9.76 -12.40
N GLY A 72 6.00 10.94 -12.04
CA GLY A 72 5.30 12.21 -12.24
C GLY A 72 4.33 12.60 -11.14
N LYS A 73 4.35 11.92 -9.97
CA LYS A 73 3.44 12.19 -8.85
C LYS A 73 4.16 12.87 -7.69
N ASP A 74 3.55 13.95 -7.16
CA ASP A 74 4.07 14.62 -5.97
C ASP A 74 3.77 13.80 -4.69
N PRO A 75 4.79 13.22 -4.03
CA PRO A 75 4.59 12.44 -2.81
C PRO A 75 4.28 13.30 -1.57
N GLY A 76 4.36 14.61 -1.67
CA GLY A 76 3.89 15.53 -0.63
C GLY A 76 2.37 15.56 -0.57
N ARG A 77 1.72 15.56 -1.72
CA ARG A 77 0.26 15.55 -1.88
C ARG A 77 -0.31 14.13 -1.86
N TYR A 78 0.35 13.21 -2.55
CA TYR A 78 -0.06 11.79 -2.66
C TYR A 78 0.96 10.92 -1.94
N ARG A 79 0.73 10.66 -0.66
CA ARG A 79 1.68 9.92 0.17
C ARG A 79 1.60 8.42 -0.10
N PRO A 80 2.75 7.71 -0.09
CA PRO A 80 2.75 6.24 0.00
C PRO A 80 1.93 5.76 1.20
N SER A 81 1.27 4.62 1.07
CA SER A 81 0.36 4.10 2.12
C SER A 81 1.07 3.89 3.45
N ALA A 82 2.29 3.33 3.44
CA ALA A 82 3.09 3.15 4.65
C ALA A 82 3.41 4.46 5.37
N GLU A 83 3.70 5.54 4.62
CA GLU A 83 3.89 6.88 5.18
C GLU A 83 2.58 7.42 5.77
N ALA A 84 1.48 7.25 5.04
CA ALA A 84 0.18 7.73 5.47
C ALA A 84 -0.28 7.07 6.79
N LEU A 85 -0.09 5.74 6.91
CA LEU A 85 -0.39 4.99 8.14
C LEU A 85 0.43 5.49 9.33
N ARG A 86 1.74 5.64 9.18
CA ARG A 86 2.61 6.14 10.26
C ARG A 86 2.24 7.55 10.69
N ARG A 87 2.02 8.46 9.73
CA ARG A 87 1.60 9.84 10.03
C ARG A 87 0.24 9.91 10.72
N ARG A 88 -0.66 8.98 10.41
CA ARG A 88 -1.96 8.85 11.08
C ARG A 88 -1.77 8.55 12.57
N LEU A 89 -0.94 7.55 12.90
CA LEU A 89 -0.63 7.20 14.28
C LEU A 89 0.07 8.33 15.03
N MET A 90 1.05 8.98 14.41
CA MET A 90 1.76 10.13 15.00
C MET A 90 0.87 11.34 15.31
N ARG A 91 -0.32 11.44 14.69
CA ARG A 91 -1.35 12.43 15.00
C ARG A 91 -2.30 11.98 16.13
N GLY A 92 -2.05 10.82 16.74
CA GLY A 92 -2.96 10.24 17.74
C GLY A 92 -4.25 9.68 17.13
N ILE A 93 -4.31 9.47 15.82
CA ILE A 93 -5.48 8.90 15.16
C ILE A 93 -5.26 7.39 15.00
N PRO A 94 -6.08 6.53 15.63
CA PRO A 94 -5.91 5.08 15.55
C PRO A 94 -6.12 4.56 14.13
N LEU A 95 -5.56 3.39 13.82
CA LEU A 95 -5.87 2.69 12.58
C LEU A 95 -7.35 2.35 12.51
N TYR A 96 -7.86 2.22 11.29
CA TYR A 96 -9.16 1.61 11.08
C TYR A 96 -9.07 0.12 11.39
N GLN A 97 -10.01 -0.39 12.15
CA GLN A 97 -10.22 -1.81 12.34
C GLN A 97 -11.15 -2.27 11.21
N ILE A 98 -10.62 -3.06 10.29
CA ILE A 98 -11.38 -3.54 9.11
C ILE A 98 -11.68 -5.02 9.27
N ASP A 99 -10.66 -5.84 9.17
CA ASP A 99 -10.65 -7.29 9.40
C ASP A 99 -9.22 -7.75 9.70
N THR A 100 -9.07 -8.99 10.14
CA THR A 100 -7.75 -9.49 10.58
C THR A 100 -6.70 -9.45 9.48
N LEU A 101 -7.07 -9.71 8.22
CA LEU A 101 -6.10 -9.72 7.12
C LEU A 101 -5.63 -8.30 6.78
N VAL A 102 -6.55 -7.35 6.67
CA VAL A 102 -6.21 -5.94 6.42
C VAL A 102 -5.40 -5.36 7.58
N ASP A 103 -5.80 -5.65 8.81
CA ASP A 103 -5.09 -5.19 10.02
C ASP A 103 -3.67 -5.76 10.08
N LEU A 104 -3.48 -7.04 9.70
CA LEU A 104 -2.16 -7.67 9.60
C LEU A 104 -1.29 -7.01 8.52
N ILE A 105 -1.85 -6.77 7.35
CA ILE A 105 -1.14 -6.09 6.24
C ILE A 105 -0.72 -4.68 6.68
N ASN A 106 -1.59 -3.96 7.37
CA ASN A 106 -1.28 -2.64 7.92
C ASN A 106 -0.14 -2.71 8.95
N LEU A 107 -0.13 -3.70 9.85
CA LEU A 107 0.96 -3.89 10.81
C LEU A 107 2.29 -4.19 10.11
N VAL A 108 2.29 -5.06 9.10
CA VAL A 108 3.49 -5.36 8.30
C VAL A 108 4.00 -4.09 7.60
N SER A 109 3.10 -3.33 6.97
CA SER A 109 3.43 -2.06 6.33
C SER A 109 4.03 -1.05 7.31
N LEU A 110 3.46 -0.94 8.50
CA LEU A 110 3.98 -0.09 9.57
C LEU A 110 5.38 -0.51 10.04
N ARG A 111 5.63 -1.81 10.22
CA ARG A 111 6.93 -2.33 10.68
C ARG A 111 8.02 -2.18 9.63
N THR A 112 7.70 -2.43 8.37
CA THR A 112 8.69 -2.50 7.29
C THR A 112 8.86 -1.20 6.52
N GLY A 113 7.84 -0.33 6.51
CA GLY A 113 7.80 0.87 5.66
C GLY A 113 7.40 0.60 4.21
N HIS A 114 7.13 -0.66 3.85
CA HIS A 114 6.65 -0.98 2.50
C HIS A 114 5.17 -0.64 2.35
N SER A 115 4.81 -0.07 1.21
CA SER A 115 3.42 0.05 0.79
C SER A 115 2.95 -1.32 0.28
N ILE A 116 1.86 -1.83 0.83
CA ILE A 116 1.36 -3.16 0.55
C ILE A 116 -0.10 -3.06 0.11
N GLY A 117 -0.41 -3.62 -1.06
CA GLY A 117 -1.78 -3.80 -1.54
C GLY A 117 -2.25 -5.24 -1.33
N GLY A 118 -3.51 -5.43 -0.96
CA GLY A 118 -4.14 -6.73 -0.83
C GLY A 118 -5.18 -6.95 -1.93
N PHE A 119 -5.27 -8.21 -2.40
CA PHE A 119 -6.22 -8.62 -3.45
C PHE A 119 -6.92 -9.90 -3.04
N ASP A 120 -8.21 -9.95 -3.28
CA ASP A 120 -8.96 -11.19 -3.25
C ASP A 120 -8.69 -11.94 -4.56
N ALA A 121 -7.90 -13.03 -4.48
CA ALA A 121 -7.49 -13.78 -5.66
C ALA A 121 -8.67 -14.39 -6.42
N ASP A 122 -9.78 -14.72 -5.74
CA ASP A 122 -10.96 -15.30 -6.38
C ASP A 122 -11.73 -14.28 -7.23
N LYS A 123 -11.48 -12.99 -7.00
CA LYS A 123 -12.08 -11.88 -7.76
C LYS A 123 -11.20 -11.37 -8.89
N ILE A 124 -9.96 -11.82 -8.99
CA ILE A 124 -9.07 -11.45 -10.09
C ILE A 124 -9.50 -12.17 -11.35
N GLN A 125 -9.85 -11.41 -12.37
CA GLN A 125 -10.14 -11.97 -13.71
C GLN A 125 -8.85 -12.06 -14.52
N GLY A 126 -8.64 -13.20 -15.18
CA GLY A 126 -7.44 -13.45 -15.95
C GLY A 126 -6.32 -14.13 -15.15
N THR A 127 -5.12 -14.14 -15.71
CA THR A 127 -3.99 -14.94 -15.21
C THR A 127 -2.83 -14.10 -14.71
N HIS A 128 -2.90 -12.78 -14.82
CA HIS A 128 -1.82 -11.89 -14.42
C HIS A 128 -2.32 -10.57 -13.82
N LEU A 129 -1.49 -9.99 -12.99
CA LEU A 129 -1.59 -8.63 -12.50
C LEU A 129 -0.42 -7.82 -13.08
N GLU A 130 -0.69 -6.60 -13.53
CA GLU A 130 0.36 -5.70 -13.99
C GLU A 130 0.49 -4.50 -13.06
N LEU A 131 1.70 -4.25 -12.57
CA LEU A 131 2.04 -3.00 -11.93
C LEU A 131 2.35 -1.97 -13.03
N GLY A 132 1.50 -0.98 -13.16
CA GLY A 132 1.61 0.10 -14.13
C GLY A 132 1.51 1.47 -13.49
N ILE A 133 1.38 2.50 -14.32
CA ILE A 133 1.12 3.88 -13.89
C ILE A 133 -0.33 4.22 -14.24
N GLY A 134 -1.11 4.65 -13.26
CA GLY A 134 -2.49 5.06 -13.45
C GLY A 134 -2.63 6.21 -14.45
N LYS A 135 -3.64 6.14 -15.31
CA LYS A 135 -3.89 7.11 -16.37
C LYS A 135 -4.91 8.17 -15.94
N ALA A 136 -4.88 9.32 -16.62
CA ALA A 136 -5.89 10.37 -16.41
C ALA A 136 -7.29 9.84 -16.70
N GLY A 137 -8.23 10.10 -15.78
CA GLY A 137 -9.63 9.67 -15.91
C GLY A 137 -9.84 8.16 -15.73
N GLU A 138 -8.81 7.40 -15.41
CA GLU A 138 -8.96 5.98 -15.10
C GLU A 138 -9.76 5.81 -13.81
N PRO A 139 -10.90 5.08 -13.86
CA PRO A 139 -11.75 4.95 -12.70
C PRO A 139 -11.10 4.04 -11.66
N PHE A 140 -10.96 4.51 -10.44
CA PHE A 140 -10.45 3.74 -9.31
C PHE A 140 -11.28 4.04 -8.07
N GLU A 141 -11.78 2.99 -7.42
CA GLU A 141 -12.58 3.12 -6.20
C GLU A 141 -11.81 2.52 -5.02
N GLY A 142 -11.44 3.37 -4.07
CA GLY A 142 -10.77 2.95 -2.85
C GLY A 142 -11.74 2.47 -1.78
N ILE A 143 -11.38 1.46 -0.99
CA ILE A 143 -12.20 0.99 0.13
C ILE A 143 -12.48 2.15 1.11
N GLY A 144 -13.76 2.47 1.30
CA GLY A 144 -14.18 3.52 2.23
C GLY A 144 -13.80 4.95 1.83
N ARG A 145 -13.28 5.17 0.58
CA ARG A 145 -12.80 6.48 0.10
C ARG A 145 -13.49 6.96 -1.19
N GLY A 146 -14.30 6.11 -1.82
CA GLY A 146 -14.94 6.43 -3.10
C GLY A 146 -13.95 6.50 -4.26
N VAL A 147 -14.31 7.27 -5.31
CA VAL A 147 -13.47 7.39 -6.52
C VAL A 147 -12.22 8.21 -6.24
N LEU A 148 -11.06 7.64 -6.56
CA LEU A 148 -9.75 8.26 -6.38
C LEU A 148 -9.12 8.59 -7.74
N ASN A 149 -8.40 9.71 -7.79
CA ASN A 149 -7.56 10.03 -8.95
C ASN A 149 -6.21 9.31 -8.80
N ILE A 150 -6.01 8.29 -9.61
CA ILE A 150 -4.78 7.47 -9.63
C ILE A 150 -3.78 7.89 -10.70
N GLU A 151 -4.06 8.96 -11.46
CA GLU A 151 -3.16 9.47 -12.49
C GLU A 151 -1.73 9.64 -11.95
N GLY A 152 -0.75 9.00 -12.58
CA GLY A 152 0.65 9.04 -12.20
C GLY A 152 1.02 8.23 -10.96
N LEU A 153 0.08 7.53 -10.32
CA LEU A 153 0.39 6.62 -9.21
C LEU A 153 0.81 5.25 -9.74
N PRO A 154 1.81 4.60 -9.14
CA PRO A 154 2.02 3.17 -9.34
C PRO A 154 0.79 2.40 -8.85
N VAL A 155 0.15 1.65 -9.73
CA VAL A 155 -1.06 0.87 -9.43
C VAL A 155 -0.94 -0.53 -9.99
N SER A 156 -1.47 -1.50 -9.26
CA SER A 156 -1.61 -2.85 -9.78
C SER A 156 -3.00 -3.02 -10.37
N VAL A 157 -3.07 -3.40 -11.65
CA VAL A 157 -4.32 -3.59 -12.39
C VAL A 157 -4.38 -4.99 -12.97
N SER A 158 -5.57 -5.59 -12.97
CA SER A 158 -5.88 -6.69 -13.86
C SER A 158 -6.53 -6.13 -15.11
N TYR A 159 -6.20 -6.63 -16.28
CA TYR A 159 -6.71 -6.12 -17.56
C TYR A 159 -8.22 -6.26 -17.76
N THR A 160 -8.96 -6.76 -16.80
CA THR A 160 -10.40 -7.02 -16.88
C THR A 160 -11.21 -6.48 -15.70
N HIS A 161 -10.94 -5.27 -15.22
CA HIS A 161 -11.79 -4.52 -14.28
C HIS A 161 -11.75 -4.86 -12.79
N LEU A 162 -10.66 -5.38 -12.24
CA LEU A 162 -10.52 -5.46 -10.78
C LEU A 162 -9.37 -4.60 -10.26
N ARG A 163 -9.71 -3.79 -9.27
CA ARG A 163 -8.87 -2.77 -8.67
C ARG A 163 -8.29 -3.27 -7.36
N ALA A 164 -7.01 -2.98 -7.15
CA ALA A 164 -6.42 -3.17 -5.84
C ALA A 164 -7.09 -2.24 -4.85
N HIS A 165 -7.43 -2.78 -3.71
CA HIS A 165 -7.78 -1.99 -2.55
C HIS A 165 -6.49 -1.73 -1.76
N GLU A 166 -6.01 -0.50 -1.79
CA GLU A 166 -5.04 -0.01 -0.81
C GLU A 166 -5.74 0.44 0.47
#